data_7fa605cff7c992e5c1f68518afaccd03
#
_entry.id   7fa605cff7c992e5c1f68518afaccd03
#
_cell.length_a   1.000
_cell.length_b   1.000
_cell.length_c   1.000
_cell.angle_alpha   90.00
_cell.angle_beta   90.00
_cell.angle_gamma   90.00
#
_symmetry.space_group_name_H-M   'P 1'
#
loop_
_entity.id
_entity.type
_entity.pdbx_description
1 polymer ?
#
loop_
_entity_poly.entity_id
_entity_poly.type
_entity_poly.pdbx_seq_one_letter_code
_entity_poly.pdbx_strand_id
1 'polypeptide(L)'
;MGADAPSVELRTLGCKVNRSESESLAESLALLGISVSSTHAPGAPDAIVVNTCTVTGEADAKARKEVRRALQATDGPVVVVGCLAAVDAEGLRALDPRVQVEPDRRAVAGLVSSALGAARHKIADDGSSLPRTRGRTRALVKVQDGCDNRCTYCIVPDARGVPRSESADAIIERVALLHAAGVAEIVLTGINIGRYTDPRAVDLAALIARIGGTGVRRIRLSSIEPPDLDARLIESLAVTPAVAPHLHVPLQSGCDRTLAAMGRHYDSAEFARILALARARVPSLVVTTDIIAGFPGETDADFEESIAFAAECGFAKLHVFRYSARTGTRAAAMSDQVPPRVRGERAGRLRELSDRAERAHELARHGTRAALLVEEVRNGVCRGTTEDHLRVFADLPGAFAGDLVPVELRATDEGVLRAYHVQEVAK
;
A
#
# COMPACT_ATOMS: atom_id res chain seq x y z
N MET A 1 -17.43 0.32 -40.84
CA MET A 1 -17.43 -0.40 -39.54
C MET A 1 -16.12 -0.02 -38.89
N GLY A 2 -16.12 0.90 -37.91
CA GLY A 2 -14.93 1.22 -37.14
C GLY A 2 -14.57 -0.02 -36.32
N ALA A 3 -13.31 -0.47 -36.38
CA ALA A 3 -12.84 -1.52 -35.50
C ALA A 3 -12.98 -1.00 -34.07
N ASP A 4 -13.65 -1.76 -33.21
CA ASP A 4 -13.70 -1.43 -31.77
C ASP A 4 -12.27 -1.31 -31.23
N ALA A 5 -12.05 -0.33 -30.37
CA ALA A 5 -10.75 -0.13 -29.75
C ALA A 5 -10.33 -1.42 -29.00
N PRO A 6 -9.07 -1.88 -29.15
CA PRO A 6 -8.59 -3.06 -28.44
C PRO A 6 -8.85 -2.94 -26.94
N SER A 7 -9.23 -4.04 -26.30
CA SER A 7 -9.62 -4.10 -24.90
C SER A 7 -8.62 -4.89 -24.06
N VAL A 8 -8.23 -4.34 -22.90
CA VAL A 8 -7.31 -4.97 -21.97
C VAL A 8 -7.97 -5.05 -20.59
N GLU A 9 -7.98 -6.23 -19.99
CA GLU A 9 -8.31 -6.38 -18.58
C GLU A 9 -7.03 -6.33 -17.73
N LEU A 10 -7.02 -5.47 -16.70
CA LEU A 10 -5.88 -5.30 -15.80
C LEU A 10 -6.19 -5.91 -14.44
N ARG A 11 -5.51 -7.00 -14.09
CA ARG A 11 -5.62 -7.71 -12.80
C ARG A 11 -4.42 -7.40 -11.93
N THR A 12 -4.67 -6.86 -10.74
CA THR A 12 -3.60 -6.41 -9.84
C THR A 12 -3.62 -7.19 -8.54
N LEU A 13 -2.49 -7.82 -8.23
CA LEU A 13 -2.20 -8.47 -6.95
C LEU A 13 -1.16 -7.68 -6.18
N GLY A 14 -1.18 -7.79 -4.85
CA GLY A 14 -0.13 -7.28 -3.97
C GLY A 14 -0.40 -5.94 -3.33
N CYS A 15 0.62 -5.10 -3.25
CA CYS A 15 0.67 -3.91 -2.42
C CYS A 15 0.17 -2.62 -3.11
N LYS A 16 0.20 -1.51 -2.37
CA LYS A 16 -0.13 -0.17 -2.88
C LYS A 16 0.74 0.24 -4.07
N VAL A 17 2.02 -0.15 -4.08
CA VAL A 17 2.94 0.13 -5.19
C VAL A 17 2.48 -0.56 -6.47
N ASN A 18 2.15 -1.86 -6.42
CA ASN A 18 1.62 -2.58 -7.58
C ASN A 18 0.34 -1.92 -8.11
N ARG A 19 -0.52 -1.45 -7.21
CA ARG A 19 -1.76 -0.76 -7.61
C ARG A 19 -1.48 0.57 -8.31
N SER A 20 -0.58 1.38 -7.76
CA SER A 20 -0.16 2.64 -8.40
C SER A 20 0.46 2.39 -9.79
N GLU A 21 1.28 1.35 -9.92
CA GLU A 21 1.87 0.94 -11.20
C GLU A 21 0.80 0.51 -12.21
N SER A 22 -0.22 -0.22 -11.76
CA SER A 22 -1.33 -0.62 -12.62
C SER A 22 -2.20 0.57 -13.06
N GLU A 23 -2.40 1.56 -12.18
CA GLU A 23 -3.10 2.79 -12.53
C GLU A 23 -2.32 3.59 -13.58
N SER A 24 -1.00 3.74 -13.42
CA SER A 24 -0.12 4.40 -14.42
C SER A 24 -0.06 3.63 -15.74
N LEU A 25 -0.02 2.30 -15.69
CA LEU A 25 -0.10 1.47 -16.91
C LEU A 25 -1.41 1.68 -17.65
N ALA A 26 -2.50 1.73 -16.92
CA ALA A 26 -3.82 1.94 -17.52
C ALA A 26 -3.95 3.32 -18.18
N GLU A 27 -3.37 4.37 -17.58
CA GLU A 27 -3.27 5.70 -18.20
C GLU A 27 -2.44 5.63 -19.50
N SER A 28 -1.28 4.95 -19.45
CA SER A 28 -0.41 4.79 -20.63
C SER A 28 -1.10 4.02 -21.77
N LEU A 29 -1.85 2.97 -21.46
CA LEU A 29 -2.60 2.20 -22.45
C LEU A 29 -3.76 3.01 -23.06
N ALA A 30 -4.45 3.80 -22.23
CA ALA A 30 -5.50 4.69 -22.71
C ALA A 30 -4.97 5.75 -23.70
N LEU A 31 -3.77 6.30 -23.45
CA LEU A 31 -3.08 7.21 -24.38
C LEU A 31 -2.68 6.54 -25.71
N LEU A 32 -2.59 5.21 -25.73
CA LEU A 32 -2.37 4.41 -26.94
C LEU A 32 -3.69 3.98 -27.62
N GLY A 33 -4.84 4.48 -27.18
CA GLY A 33 -6.15 4.14 -27.74
C GLY A 33 -6.67 2.77 -27.32
N ILE A 34 -6.10 2.15 -26.29
CA ILE A 34 -6.48 0.84 -25.77
C ILE A 34 -7.48 1.02 -24.63
N SER A 35 -8.66 0.39 -24.74
CA SER A 35 -9.65 0.39 -23.67
C SER A 35 -9.19 -0.49 -22.51
N VAL A 36 -9.18 0.03 -21.29
CA VAL A 36 -8.71 -0.73 -20.11
C VAL A 36 -9.82 -0.89 -19.09
N SER A 37 -10.09 -2.12 -18.65
CA SER A 37 -10.97 -2.43 -17.54
C SER A 37 -10.19 -3.05 -16.36
N SER A 38 -10.68 -2.88 -15.14
CA SER A 38 -10.17 -3.54 -13.93
C SER A 38 -11.12 -4.62 -13.39
N THR A 39 -12.23 -4.83 -14.05
CA THR A 39 -13.29 -5.80 -13.70
C THR A 39 -13.71 -6.53 -14.96
N HIS A 40 -14.28 -7.73 -14.81
CA HIS A 40 -14.82 -8.52 -15.92
C HIS A 40 -15.87 -7.69 -16.67
N ALA A 41 -15.43 -7.05 -17.75
CA ALA A 41 -16.35 -6.40 -18.68
C ALA A 41 -17.13 -7.48 -19.45
N PRO A 42 -18.33 -7.16 -19.97
CA PRO A 42 -19.03 -8.07 -20.87
C PRO A 42 -18.19 -8.35 -22.11
N GLY A 43 -17.94 -9.63 -22.40
CA GLY A 43 -17.07 -10.08 -23.49
C GLY A 43 -15.66 -10.46 -23.04
N ALA A 44 -14.99 -11.31 -23.84
CA ALA A 44 -13.60 -11.65 -23.58
C ALA A 44 -12.69 -10.48 -23.97
N PRO A 45 -11.74 -10.04 -23.11
CA PRO A 45 -10.78 -9.01 -23.47
C PRO A 45 -9.78 -9.53 -24.49
N ASP A 46 -9.26 -8.64 -25.36
CA ASP A 46 -8.26 -8.98 -26.36
C ASP A 46 -6.91 -9.37 -25.74
N ALA A 47 -6.60 -8.84 -24.55
CA ALA A 47 -5.46 -9.26 -23.73
C ALA A 47 -5.75 -9.07 -22.24
N ILE A 48 -5.02 -9.80 -21.39
CA ILE A 48 -5.05 -9.62 -19.93
C ILE A 48 -3.65 -9.31 -19.43
N VAL A 49 -3.53 -8.27 -18.62
CA VAL A 49 -2.29 -7.96 -17.89
C VAL A 49 -2.46 -8.34 -16.42
N VAL A 50 -1.55 -9.18 -15.89
CA VAL A 50 -1.55 -9.61 -14.50
C VAL A 50 -0.33 -9.00 -13.78
N ASN A 51 -0.57 -7.99 -12.94
CA ASN A 51 0.47 -7.40 -12.09
C ASN A 51 0.60 -8.20 -10.80
N THR A 52 1.76 -8.83 -10.62
CA THR A 52 1.99 -9.88 -9.62
C THR A 52 2.78 -9.41 -8.41
N CYS A 53 2.57 -10.10 -7.28
CA CYS A 53 3.31 -9.96 -6.03
C CYS A 53 4.09 -11.24 -5.72
N THR A 54 5.20 -11.12 -4.94
CA THR A 54 6.05 -12.26 -4.55
C THR A 54 6.58 -12.14 -3.12
N VAL A 55 6.01 -11.26 -2.27
CA VAL A 55 6.53 -11.06 -0.90
C VAL A 55 6.36 -12.28 0.01
N THR A 56 5.43 -13.18 -0.29
CA THR A 56 5.22 -14.45 0.41
C THR A 56 4.98 -15.59 -0.58
N GLY A 57 5.22 -16.85 -0.18
CA GLY A 57 4.88 -18.03 -1.00
C GLY A 57 3.39 -18.14 -1.32
N GLU A 58 2.52 -17.65 -0.41
CA GLU A 58 1.09 -17.56 -0.68
C GLU A 58 0.77 -16.54 -1.78
N ALA A 59 1.51 -15.43 -1.83
CA ALA A 59 1.37 -14.44 -2.90
C ALA A 59 1.75 -15.03 -4.25
N ASP A 60 2.81 -15.85 -4.32
CA ASP A 60 3.21 -16.57 -5.55
C ASP A 60 2.13 -17.55 -6.01
N ALA A 61 1.59 -18.33 -5.08
CA ALA A 61 0.52 -19.29 -5.40
C ALA A 61 -0.72 -18.57 -5.93
N LYS A 62 -1.11 -17.45 -5.32
CA LYS A 62 -2.21 -16.59 -5.79
C LYS A 62 -1.91 -16.00 -7.17
N ALA A 63 -0.68 -15.52 -7.40
CA ALA A 63 -0.28 -14.96 -8.69
C ALA A 63 -0.36 -16.01 -9.81
N ARG A 64 0.21 -17.21 -9.61
CA ARG A 64 0.11 -18.30 -10.60
C ARG A 64 -1.34 -18.75 -10.85
N LYS A 65 -2.16 -18.81 -9.80
CA LYS A 65 -3.59 -19.11 -9.94
C LYS A 65 -4.29 -18.04 -10.78
N GLU A 66 -3.96 -16.77 -10.58
CA GLU A 66 -4.57 -15.68 -11.35
C GLU A 66 -4.14 -15.68 -12.80
N VAL A 67 -2.87 -16.00 -13.11
CA VAL A 67 -2.41 -16.20 -14.49
C VAL A 67 -3.18 -17.32 -15.18
N ARG A 68 -3.40 -18.48 -14.51
CA ARG A 68 -4.21 -19.58 -15.08
C ARG A 68 -5.66 -19.16 -15.31
N ARG A 69 -6.26 -18.34 -14.44
CA ARG A 69 -7.60 -17.79 -14.64
C ARG A 69 -7.64 -16.78 -15.80
N ALA A 70 -6.59 -16.00 -15.98
CA ALA A 70 -6.47 -15.09 -17.11
C ALA A 70 -6.44 -15.85 -18.43
N LEU A 71 -5.67 -16.95 -18.51
CA LEU A 71 -5.61 -17.83 -19.69
C LEU A 71 -6.94 -18.48 -20.07
N GLN A 72 -7.84 -18.67 -19.08
CA GLN A 72 -9.19 -19.19 -19.32
C GLN A 72 -10.19 -18.10 -19.75
N ALA A 73 -9.87 -16.83 -19.52
CA ALA A 73 -10.77 -15.70 -19.74
C ALA A 73 -10.53 -14.98 -21.08
N THR A 74 -9.43 -15.26 -21.78
CA THR A 74 -9.12 -14.72 -23.10
C THR A 74 -8.40 -15.75 -23.95
N ASP A 75 -8.63 -15.69 -25.26
CA ASP A 75 -7.83 -16.42 -26.27
C ASP A 75 -6.55 -15.64 -26.65
N GLY A 76 -6.48 -14.37 -26.28
CA GLY A 76 -5.36 -13.48 -26.53
C GLY A 76 -4.16 -13.67 -25.57
N PRO A 77 -3.16 -12.80 -25.69
CA PRO A 77 -1.97 -12.85 -24.85
C PRO A 77 -2.28 -12.51 -23.37
N VAL A 78 -1.58 -13.19 -22.47
CA VAL A 78 -1.56 -12.88 -21.04
C VAL A 78 -0.19 -12.31 -20.67
N VAL A 79 -0.14 -11.01 -20.41
CA VAL A 79 1.09 -10.31 -20.06
C VAL A 79 1.26 -10.30 -18.56
N VAL A 80 2.32 -10.92 -18.05
CA VAL A 80 2.60 -11.01 -16.61
C VAL A 80 3.72 -10.04 -16.25
N VAL A 81 3.44 -9.18 -15.28
CA VAL A 81 4.33 -8.12 -14.82
C VAL A 81 4.45 -8.14 -13.29
N GLY A 82 5.26 -7.26 -12.72
CA GLY A 82 5.36 -7.10 -11.25
C GLY A 82 6.46 -7.92 -10.62
N CYS A 83 6.37 -8.13 -9.30
CA CYS A 83 7.47 -8.68 -8.52
C CYS A 83 7.76 -10.16 -8.85
N LEU A 84 6.73 -11.00 -9.07
CA LEU A 84 6.95 -12.40 -9.43
C LEU A 84 7.55 -12.53 -10.84
N ALA A 85 7.14 -11.66 -11.77
CA ALA A 85 7.71 -11.62 -13.12
C ALA A 85 9.22 -11.36 -13.11
N ALA A 86 9.70 -10.57 -12.15
CA ALA A 86 11.13 -10.25 -12.00
C ALA A 86 11.96 -11.41 -11.42
N VAL A 87 11.38 -12.24 -10.53
CA VAL A 87 12.14 -13.29 -9.83
C VAL A 87 11.93 -14.70 -10.40
N ASP A 88 10.86 -14.93 -11.15
CA ASP A 88 10.54 -16.25 -11.71
C ASP A 88 9.87 -16.17 -13.09
N ALA A 89 10.54 -15.46 -14.01
CA ALA A 89 10.06 -15.31 -15.38
C ALA A 89 9.91 -16.63 -16.15
N GLU A 90 10.84 -17.57 -15.95
CA GLU A 90 10.83 -18.87 -16.62
C GLU A 90 9.68 -19.74 -16.16
N GLY A 91 9.45 -19.85 -14.84
CA GLY A 91 8.34 -20.61 -14.28
C GLY A 91 6.98 -20.03 -14.64
N LEU A 92 6.89 -18.72 -14.95
CA LEU A 92 5.67 -18.11 -15.46
C LEU A 92 5.46 -18.41 -16.95
N ARG A 93 6.50 -18.30 -17.79
CA ARG A 93 6.42 -18.62 -19.22
C ARG A 93 6.08 -20.09 -19.46
N ALA A 94 6.51 -20.98 -18.59
CA ALA A 94 6.22 -22.41 -18.67
C ALA A 94 4.74 -22.76 -18.43
N LEU A 95 3.89 -21.82 -17.97
CA LEU A 95 2.47 -22.08 -17.72
C LEU A 95 1.67 -22.24 -18.99
N ASP A 96 1.96 -21.47 -20.05
CA ASP A 96 1.27 -21.53 -21.35
C ASP A 96 2.05 -20.68 -22.38
N PRO A 97 2.11 -21.07 -23.68
CA PRO A 97 2.79 -20.31 -24.73
C PRO A 97 2.28 -18.87 -24.93
N ARG A 98 1.05 -18.56 -24.53
CA ARG A 98 0.45 -17.22 -24.59
C ARG A 98 0.94 -16.28 -23.47
N VAL A 99 1.67 -16.82 -22.47
CA VAL A 99 2.20 -16.02 -21.36
C VAL A 99 3.44 -15.25 -21.82
N GLN A 100 3.31 -13.95 -21.82
CA GLN A 100 4.44 -13.02 -22.04
C GLN A 100 4.83 -12.40 -20.70
N VAL A 101 6.11 -12.48 -20.34
CA VAL A 101 6.60 -11.96 -19.06
C VAL A 101 7.48 -10.76 -19.29
N GLU A 102 7.11 -9.61 -18.69
CA GLU A 102 7.84 -8.36 -18.78
C GLU A 102 8.25 -7.86 -17.37
N PRO A 103 9.52 -8.05 -17.00
CA PRO A 103 10.04 -7.54 -15.73
C PRO A 103 10.17 -6.00 -15.68
N ASP A 104 10.47 -5.34 -16.80
CA ASP A 104 10.54 -3.87 -16.85
C ASP A 104 9.16 -3.26 -17.00
N ARG A 105 8.67 -2.67 -15.92
CA ARG A 105 7.36 -2.06 -15.85
C ARG A 105 7.14 -0.92 -16.86
N ARG A 106 8.23 -0.28 -17.32
CA ARG A 106 8.17 0.80 -18.33
C ARG A 106 7.95 0.30 -19.73
N ALA A 107 8.36 -0.94 -20.01
CA ALA A 107 8.19 -1.57 -21.31
C ALA A 107 6.80 -2.17 -21.54
N VAL A 108 6.00 -2.36 -20.47
CA VAL A 108 4.73 -3.10 -20.51
C VAL A 108 3.73 -2.50 -21.49
N ALA A 109 3.52 -1.18 -21.48
CA ALA A 109 2.56 -0.53 -22.38
C ALA A 109 2.92 -0.76 -23.86
N GLY A 110 4.21 -0.68 -24.19
CA GLY A 110 4.71 -0.97 -25.53
C GLY A 110 4.55 -2.44 -25.92
N LEU A 111 4.81 -3.37 -24.99
CA LEU A 111 4.62 -4.81 -25.23
C LEU A 111 3.14 -5.13 -25.50
N VAL A 112 2.23 -4.63 -24.67
CA VAL A 112 0.79 -4.84 -24.82
C VAL A 112 0.29 -4.24 -26.15
N SER A 113 0.70 -3.02 -26.48
CA SER A 113 0.34 -2.37 -27.75
C SER A 113 0.82 -3.19 -28.96
N SER A 114 2.05 -3.71 -28.92
CA SER A 114 2.62 -4.55 -29.97
C SER A 114 1.90 -5.90 -30.08
N ALA A 115 1.57 -6.53 -28.94
CA ALA A 115 0.88 -7.83 -28.89
C ALA A 115 -0.55 -7.73 -29.47
N LEU A 116 -1.19 -6.57 -29.36
CA LEU A 116 -2.52 -6.30 -29.89
C LEU A 116 -2.51 -5.76 -31.33
N GLY A 117 -1.32 -5.59 -31.94
CA GLY A 117 -1.22 -4.98 -33.28
C GLY A 117 -1.79 -3.55 -33.33
N ALA A 118 -1.91 -2.90 -32.20
CA ALA A 118 -2.41 -1.54 -32.10
C ALA A 118 -1.41 -0.59 -32.77
N ALA A 119 -1.81 0.00 -33.91
CA ALA A 119 -1.03 1.03 -34.55
C ALA A 119 -0.82 2.16 -33.52
N ARG A 120 0.40 2.75 -33.49
CA ARG A 120 0.69 3.94 -32.66
C ARG A 120 -0.19 5.10 -33.12
N HIS A 121 -1.44 5.12 -32.68
CA HIS A 121 -2.24 6.32 -32.80
C HIS A 121 -1.65 7.32 -31.80
N LYS A 122 -1.02 8.37 -32.33
CA LYS A 122 -0.83 9.60 -31.56
C LYS A 122 -2.22 10.15 -31.30
N ILE A 123 -2.82 9.82 -30.16
CA ILE A 123 -3.91 10.63 -29.64
C ILE A 123 -3.28 11.98 -29.39
N ALA A 124 -3.80 13.00 -30.05
CA ALA A 124 -3.44 14.38 -29.74
C ALA A 124 -3.67 14.56 -28.24
N ASP A 125 -2.64 15.04 -27.53
CA ASP A 125 -2.74 15.43 -26.14
C ASP A 125 -3.68 16.65 -26.11
N ASP A 126 -4.98 16.39 -26.00
CA ASP A 126 -6.01 17.44 -25.91
C ASP A 126 -6.13 18.01 -24.51
N GLY A 127 -5.18 17.68 -23.60
CA GLY A 127 -5.17 18.10 -22.21
C GLY A 127 -6.30 17.51 -21.37
N SER A 128 -7.10 16.59 -21.92
CA SER A 128 -8.28 16.04 -21.26
C SER A 128 -8.00 14.79 -20.42
N SER A 129 -6.78 14.24 -20.43
CA SER A 129 -6.42 13.07 -19.62
C SER A 129 -6.04 13.44 -18.19
N LEU A 130 -7.00 13.99 -17.43
CA LEU A 130 -6.83 14.11 -15.99
C LEU A 130 -6.58 12.74 -15.37
N PRO A 131 -5.63 12.63 -14.43
CA PRO A 131 -5.38 11.40 -13.69
C PRO A 131 -6.69 10.90 -13.08
N ARG A 132 -7.14 9.69 -13.48
CA ARG A 132 -8.40 9.12 -12.96
C ARG A 132 -8.10 8.13 -11.87
N THR A 133 -8.71 8.28 -10.70
CA THR A 133 -8.64 7.31 -9.60
C THR A 133 -9.41 6.02 -9.89
N ARG A 134 -10.04 5.88 -11.07
CA ARG A 134 -10.85 4.74 -11.51
C ARG A 134 -11.90 4.31 -10.46
N GLY A 135 -12.66 5.27 -9.96
CA GLY A 135 -13.73 5.03 -8.98
C GLY A 135 -13.24 4.88 -7.54
N ARG A 136 -12.00 5.24 -7.25
CA ARG A 136 -11.47 5.30 -5.88
C ARG A 136 -11.52 6.71 -5.34
N THR A 137 -11.73 6.81 -4.03
CA THR A 137 -11.85 8.07 -3.30
C THR A 137 -10.50 8.66 -2.87
N ARG A 138 -9.43 7.87 -3.00
CA ARG A 138 -8.05 8.28 -2.73
C ARG A 138 -7.13 7.88 -3.87
N ALA A 139 -6.11 8.70 -4.16
CA ALA A 139 -5.11 8.41 -5.17
C ALA A 139 -3.82 7.88 -4.56
N LEU A 140 -3.23 6.86 -5.20
CA LEU A 140 -1.91 6.37 -4.85
C LEU A 140 -0.87 7.11 -5.68
N VAL A 141 0.08 7.77 -5.02
CA VAL A 141 1.18 8.47 -5.68
C VAL A 141 2.47 7.76 -5.33
N LYS A 142 3.02 7.01 -6.29
CA LYS A 142 4.31 6.35 -6.10
C LYS A 142 5.42 7.40 -6.15
N VAL A 143 6.20 7.50 -5.08
CA VAL A 143 7.30 8.46 -4.96
C VAL A 143 8.67 7.78 -4.99
N GLN A 144 8.72 6.49 -4.61
CA GLN A 144 9.97 5.75 -4.47
C GLN A 144 9.76 4.28 -4.86
N ASP A 145 10.80 3.61 -5.36
CA ASP A 145 10.82 2.18 -5.69
C ASP A 145 12.18 1.57 -5.36
N GLY A 146 12.22 0.24 -5.17
CA GLY A 146 13.44 -0.48 -4.81
C GLY A 146 13.87 -0.28 -3.35
N CYS A 147 14.78 -1.15 -2.87
CA CYS A 147 15.30 -1.12 -1.51
C CYS A 147 16.66 -1.80 -1.43
N ASP A 148 17.56 -1.26 -0.60
CA ASP A 148 18.91 -1.79 -0.36
C ASP A 148 19.17 -2.23 1.09
N ASN A 149 18.13 -2.26 1.95
CA ASN A 149 18.26 -2.68 3.36
C ASN A 149 18.73 -4.12 3.53
N ARG A 150 18.56 -4.99 2.51
CA ARG A 150 18.99 -6.40 2.50
C ARG A 150 18.60 -7.19 3.74
N CYS A 151 17.40 -6.93 4.30
CA CYS A 151 16.84 -7.76 5.36
C CYS A 151 16.89 -9.22 4.97
N THR A 152 17.25 -10.12 5.91
CA THR A 152 17.59 -11.52 5.58
C THR A 152 16.43 -12.33 4.97
N TYR A 153 15.19 -11.92 5.23
CA TYR A 153 13.96 -12.56 4.73
C TYR A 153 13.40 -11.96 3.45
N CYS A 154 13.91 -10.80 3.02
CA CYS A 154 13.22 -9.97 2.03
C CYS A 154 13.71 -10.23 0.61
N ILE A 155 12.77 -10.53 -0.29
CA ILE A 155 13.00 -10.74 -1.73
C ILE A 155 12.89 -9.44 -2.53
N VAL A 156 12.50 -8.33 -1.91
CA VAL A 156 12.22 -7.07 -2.61
C VAL A 156 13.44 -6.50 -3.34
N PRO A 157 14.67 -6.53 -2.80
CA PRO A 157 15.84 -6.08 -3.54
C PRO A 157 16.03 -6.81 -4.88
N ASP A 158 15.75 -8.12 -4.91
CA ASP A 158 15.88 -8.93 -6.14
C ASP A 158 14.72 -8.65 -7.12
N ALA A 159 13.53 -8.38 -6.59
CA ALA A 159 12.35 -8.13 -7.41
C ALA A 159 12.24 -6.68 -7.94
N ARG A 160 12.87 -5.70 -7.27
CA ARG A 160 12.69 -4.27 -7.57
C ARG A 160 13.98 -3.49 -7.73
N GLY A 161 15.12 -4.10 -7.38
CA GLY A 161 16.45 -3.50 -7.51
C GLY A 161 16.73 -2.40 -6.48
N VAL A 162 17.72 -1.58 -6.80
CA VAL A 162 18.20 -0.49 -5.95
C VAL A 162 17.16 0.64 -5.78
N PRO A 163 17.25 1.43 -4.69
CA PRO A 163 16.36 2.57 -4.45
C PRO A 163 16.40 3.57 -5.62
N ARG A 164 15.22 4.02 -6.02
CA ARG A 164 15.01 5.08 -7.01
C ARG A 164 13.85 5.95 -6.57
N SER A 165 14.00 7.27 -6.70
CA SER A 165 12.96 8.23 -6.38
C SER A 165 12.47 8.96 -7.63
N GLU A 166 11.20 9.27 -7.66
CA GLU A 166 10.61 10.14 -8.68
C GLU A 166 10.99 11.60 -8.40
N SER A 167 11.00 12.44 -9.43
CA SER A 167 11.25 13.87 -9.30
C SER A 167 10.19 14.53 -8.39
N ALA A 168 10.63 15.38 -7.46
CA ALA A 168 9.72 16.12 -6.61
C ALA A 168 8.73 16.99 -7.41
N ASP A 169 9.19 17.62 -8.49
CA ASP A 169 8.32 18.46 -9.33
C ASP A 169 7.25 17.63 -10.03
N ALA A 170 7.61 16.47 -10.59
CA ALA A 170 6.63 15.57 -11.22
C ALA A 170 5.59 15.06 -10.22
N ILE A 171 6.01 14.77 -8.99
CA ILE A 171 5.09 14.35 -7.91
C ILE A 171 4.13 15.49 -7.57
N ILE A 172 4.65 16.72 -7.41
CA ILE A 172 3.84 17.90 -7.05
C ILE A 172 2.85 18.24 -8.14
N GLU A 173 3.28 18.22 -9.41
CA GLU A 173 2.40 18.42 -10.56
C GLU A 173 1.27 17.39 -10.58
N ARG A 174 1.60 16.12 -10.43
CA ARG A 174 0.60 15.04 -10.35
C ARG A 174 -0.38 15.23 -9.19
N VAL A 175 0.10 15.64 -8.01
CA VAL A 175 -0.76 15.91 -6.85
C VAL A 175 -1.68 17.09 -7.12
N ALA A 176 -1.17 18.17 -7.73
CA ALA A 176 -1.98 19.34 -8.10
C ALA A 176 -3.09 18.98 -9.11
N LEU A 177 -2.77 18.16 -10.11
CA LEU A 177 -3.76 17.65 -11.07
C LEU A 177 -4.83 16.78 -10.40
N LEU A 178 -4.43 15.87 -9.49
CA LEU A 178 -5.36 15.05 -8.71
C LEU A 178 -6.27 15.89 -7.82
N HIS A 179 -5.71 16.91 -7.16
CA HIS A 179 -6.49 17.85 -6.35
C HIS A 179 -7.50 18.63 -7.20
N ALA A 180 -7.08 19.15 -8.35
CA ALA A 180 -7.95 19.84 -9.30
C ALA A 180 -9.06 18.92 -9.84
N ALA A 181 -8.81 17.61 -9.93
CA ALA A 181 -9.81 16.59 -10.28
C ALA A 181 -10.73 16.20 -9.10
N GLY A 182 -10.63 16.88 -7.94
CA GLY A 182 -11.50 16.67 -6.78
C GLY A 182 -11.04 15.54 -5.82
N VAL A 183 -9.82 14.99 -5.99
CA VAL A 183 -9.30 13.97 -5.07
C VAL A 183 -9.00 14.61 -3.72
N ALA A 184 -9.64 14.10 -2.66
CA ALA A 184 -9.51 14.62 -1.31
C ALA A 184 -8.29 14.08 -0.56
N GLU A 185 -7.93 12.82 -0.77
CA GLU A 185 -6.79 12.15 -0.10
C GLU A 185 -5.81 11.59 -1.12
N ILE A 186 -4.53 11.86 -0.92
CA ILE A 186 -3.44 11.16 -1.58
C ILE A 186 -2.71 10.25 -0.60
N VAL A 187 -2.19 9.13 -1.11
CA VAL A 187 -1.35 8.22 -0.34
C VAL A 187 0.01 8.17 -1.00
N LEU A 188 1.02 8.77 -0.38
CA LEU A 188 2.40 8.64 -0.82
C LEU A 188 2.85 7.20 -0.61
N THR A 189 3.23 6.52 -1.67
CA THR A 189 3.57 5.11 -1.64
C THR A 189 4.92 4.82 -2.26
N GLY A 190 5.58 3.80 -1.76
CA GLY A 190 6.87 3.31 -2.24
C GLY A 190 7.23 2.00 -1.53
N ILE A 191 8.39 1.49 -1.81
CA ILE A 191 8.96 0.32 -1.14
C ILE A 191 9.57 0.73 0.21
N ASN A 192 10.33 1.83 0.22
CA ASN A 192 10.84 2.47 1.42
C ASN A 192 10.80 3.99 1.21
N ILE A 193 9.65 4.60 1.51
CA ILE A 193 9.46 6.03 1.26
C ILE A 193 10.35 6.92 2.14
N GLY A 194 10.80 6.43 3.29
CA GLY A 194 11.74 7.15 4.15
C GLY A 194 13.07 7.47 3.44
N ARG A 195 13.47 6.61 2.50
CA ARG A 195 14.66 6.79 1.65
C ARG A 195 14.41 7.65 0.42
N TYR A 196 13.28 8.32 0.34
CA TYR A 196 13.03 9.22 -0.78
C TYR A 196 14.07 10.36 -0.81
N THR A 197 14.75 10.48 -1.94
CA THR A 197 15.63 11.59 -2.24
C THR A 197 15.63 11.79 -3.76
N ASP A 198 15.16 12.93 -4.23
CA ASP A 198 15.16 13.23 -5.66
C ASP A 198 16.55 13.63 -6.17
N PRO A 199 16.78 13.69 -7.49
CA PRO A 199 18.08 14.08 -8.05
C PRO A 199 18.58 15.48 -7.62
N ARG A 200 17.71 16.35 -7.09
CA ARG A 200 18.05 17.66 -6.55
C ARG A 200 18.15 17.67 -5.02
N ALA A 201 18.30 16.52 -4.41
CA ALA A 201 18.42 16.33 -2.97
C ALA A 201 17.20 16.82 -2.14
N VAL A 202 16.01 16.82 -2.75
CA VAL A 202 14.75 17.01 -2.01
C VAL A 202 14.41 15.69 -1.32
N ASP A 203 14.43 15.69 0.01
CA ASP A 203 14.06 14.53 0.83
C ASP A 203 12.55 14.43 1.09
N LEU A 204 12.11 13.37 1.80
CA LEU A 204 10.71 13.15 2.09
C LEU A 204 10.08 14.28 2.91
N ALA A 205 10.81 14.85 3.88
CA ALA A 205 10.31 15.95 4.70
C ALA A 205 10.02 17.19 3.86
N ALA A 206 10.96 17.57 2.98
CA ALA A 206 10.78 18.69 2.06
C ALA A 206 9.68 18.41 1.02
N LEU A 207 9.57 17.18 0.53
CA LEU A 207 8.51 16.77 -0.39
C LEU A 207 7.12 16.93 0.26
N ILE A 208 6.94 16.45 1.49
CA ILE A 208 5.67 16.58 2.24
C ILE A 208 5.27 18.03 2.43
N ALA A 209 6.21 18.89 2.84
CA ALA A 209 5.97 20.32 3.01
C ALA A 209 5.51 20.97 1.70
N ARG A 210 6.16 20.66 0.56
CA ARG A 210 5.78 21.16 -0.77
C ARG A 210 4.41 20.66 -1.21
N ILE A 211 4.11 19.38 -0.99
CA ILE A 211 2.79 18.79 -1.28
C ILE A 211 1.70 19.47 -0.45
N GLY A 212 1.97 19.75 0.83
CA GLY A 212 1.04 20.48 1.70
C GLY A 212 0.62 21.85 1.12
N GLY A 213 1.51 22.48 0.35
CA GLY A 213 1.23 23.75 -0.36
C GLY A 213 0.35 23.62 -1.61
N THR A 214 0.02 22.43 -2.08
CA THR A 214 -0.83 22.22 -3.28
C THR A 214 -2.33 22.37 -3.02
N GLY A 215 -2.74 22.47 -1.75
CA GLY A 215 -4.15 22.52 -1.36
C GLY A 215 -4.81 21.16 -1.19
N VAL A 216 -4.11 20.04 -1.40
CA VAL A 216 -4.65 18.70 -1.13
C VAL A 216 -5.11 18.59 0.33
N ARG A 217 -6.31 18.04 0.55
CA ARG A 217 -6.95 18.10 1.86
C ARG A 217 -6.38 17.07 2.84
N ARG A 218 -5.89 15.91 2.36
CA ARG A 218 -5.27 14.88 3.22
C ARG A 218 -4.14 14.14 2.52
N ILE A 219 -3.01 14.05 3.21
CA ILE A 219 -1.81 13.30 2.83
C ILE A 219 -1.65 12.13 3.77
N ARG A 220 -1.60 10.92 3.24
CA ARG A 220 -1.30 9.71 4.00
C ARG A 220 0.01 9.12 3.53
N LEU A 221 0.78 8.57 4.45
CA LEU A 221 2.04 7.91 4.15
C LEU A 221 1.88 6.39 4.15
N SER A 222 2.59 5.70 3.29
CA SER A 222 2.81 4.26 3.41
C SER A 222 3.88 3.97 4.48
N SER A 223 4.43 2.76 4.51
CA SER A 223 5.38 2.34 5.53
C SER A 223 6.65 3.19 5.52
N ILE A 224 7.10 3.59 6.72
CA ILE A 224 8.38 4.26 6.96
C ILE A 224 9.20 3.36 7.89
N GLU A 225 10.42 3.04 7.49
CA GLU A 225 11.34 2.28 8.33
C GLU A 225 11.73 3.09 9.57
N PRO A 226 11.87 2.46 10.75
CA PRO A 226 12.19 3.17 12.00
C PRO A 226 13.39 4.11 11.89
N PRO A 227 14.56 3.72 11.33
CA PRO A 227 15.71 4.61 11.22
C PRO A 227 15.49 5.81 10.29
N ASP A 228 14.52 5.74 9.38
CA ASP A 228 14.22 6.82 8.44
C ASP A 228 13.19 7.82 9.01
N LEU A 229 12.60 7.52 10.18
CA LEU A 229 11.68 8.40 10.91
C LEU A 229 12.47 9.31 11.86
N ASP A 230 13.26 10.20 11.30
CA ASP A 230 14.11 11.12 12.03
C ASP A 230 13.35 12.37 12.55
N ALA A 231 14.04 13.19 13.35
CA ALA A 231 13.44 14.39 13.94
C ALA A 231 12.96 15.41 12.90
N ARG A 232 13.64 15.51 11.76
CA ARG A 232 13.29 16.42 10.66
C ARG A 232 12.01 15.99 9.97
N LEU A 233 11.88 14.68 9.67
CA LEU A 233 10.66 14.13 9.11
C LEU A 233 9.49 14.27 10.07
N ILE A 234 9.69 13.91 11.34
CA ILE A 234 8.68 14.04 12.40
C ILE A 234 8.19 15.50 12.52
N GLU A 235 9.10 16.47 12.50
CA GLU A 235 8.71 17.88 12.52
C GLU A 235 7.90 18.28 11.28
N SER A 236 8.31 17.85 10.10
CA SER A 236 7.56 18.12 8.86
C SER A 236 6.14 17.54 8.90
N LEU A 237 5.98 16.34 9.50
CA LEU A 237 4.66 15.73 9.71
C LEU A 237 3.81 16.55 10.68
N ALA A 238 4.40 17.05 11.75
CA ALA A 238 3.72 17.82 12.78
C ALA A 238 3.22 19.19 12.29
N VAL A 239 4.03 19.87 11.45
CA VAL A 239 3.71 21.24 10.97
C VAL A 239 2.94 21.27 9.66
N THR A 240 2.69 20.14 9.01
CA THR A 240 1.91 20.06 7.76
C THR A 240 0.47 19.63 8.06
N PRO A 241 -0.52 20.53 8.10
CA PRO A 241 -1.88 20.22 8.58
C PRO A 241 -2.62 19.17 7.74
N ALA A 242 -2.25 19.04 6.46
CA ALA A 242 -2.84 18.05 5.57
C ALA A 242 -2.37 16.62 5.87
N VAL A 243 -1.30 16.41 6.64
CA VAL A 243 -0.80 15.07 6.96
C VAL A 243 -1.74 14.39 7.95
N ALA A 244 -2.22 13.21 7.60
CA ALA A 244 -3.01 12.37 8.48
C ALA A 244 -2.16 11.92 9.69
N PRO A 245 -2.66 12.02 10.95
CA PRO A 245 -1.91 11.63 12.15
C PRO A 245 -1.87 10.10 12.30
N HIS A 246 -1.42 9.42 11.27
CA HIS A 246 -1.29 7.97 11.21
C HIS A 246 0.02 7.60 10.53
N LEU A 247 0.83 6.78 11.19
CA LEU A 247 2.03 6.19 10.64
C LEU A 247 1.95 4.66 10.65
N HIS A 248 2.52 4.07 9.61
CA HIS A 248 2.80 2.65 9.58
C HIS A 248 4.32 2.46 9.70
N VAL A 249 4.76 1.93 10.86
CA VAL A 249 6.18 1.77 11.21
C VAL A 249 6.44 0.29 11.48
N PRO A 250 7.08 -0.46 10.55
CA PRO A 250 7.28 -1.90 10.67
C PRO A 250 8.26 -2.26 11.80
N LEU A 251 7.78 -2.92 12.85
CA LEU A 251 8.60 -3.44 13.95
C LEU A 251 9.33 -4.73 13.57
N GLN A 252 8.65 -5.61 12.84
CA GLN A 252 9.06 -6.94 12.43
C GLN A 252 9.22 -7.95 13.58
N SER A 253 9.91 -7.62 14.66
CA SER A 253 10.01 -8.37 15.93
C SER A 253 10.26 -7.40 17.09
N GLY A 254 9.80 -7.74 18.29
CA GLY A 254 10.13 -6.98 19.52
C GLY A 254 11.31 -7.56 20.28
N CYS A 255 11.97 -8.61 19.77
CA CYS A 255 13.16 -9.22 20.35
C CYS A 255 14.43 -8.82 19.59
N ASP A 256 15.41 -8.25 20.27
CA ASP A 256 16.62 -7.72 19.65
C ASP A 256 17.46 -8.81 18.96
N ARG A 257 17.52 -10.02 19.54
CA ARG A 257 18.20 -11.17 18.92
C ARG A 257 17.56 -11.50 17.58
N THR A 258 16.26 -11.50 17.51
CA THR A 258 15.51 -11.77 16.27
C THR A 258 15.67 -10.63 15.27
N LEU A 259 15.62 -9.36 15.70
CA LEU A 259 15.87 -8.19 14.83
C LEU A 259 17.26 -8.24 14.21
N ALA A 260 18.29 -8.56 14.99
CA ALA A 260 19.65 -8.73 14.48
C ALA A 260 19.75 -9.87 13.46
N ALA A 261 19.11 -11.03 13.71
CA ALA A 261 19.06 -12.14 12.77
C ALA A 261 18.27 -11.81 11.48
N MET A 262 17.25 -10.95 11.59
CA MET A 262 16.51 -10.38 10.45
C MET A 262 17.34 -9.38 9.64
N GLY A 263 18.50 -8.93 10.15
CA GLY A 263 19.32 -7.88 9.54
C GLY A 263 18.66 -6.51 9.65
N ARG A 264 17.97 -6.23 10.76
CA ARG A 264 17.41 -4.91 11.03
C ARG A 264 18.49 -3.99 11.60
N HIS A 265 18.39 -2.70 11.27
CA HIS A 265 19.36 -1.68 11.65
C HIS A 265 18.89 -0.84 12.85
N TYR A 266 18.10 -1.43 13.72
CA TYR A 266 17.60 -0.85 14.96
C TYR A 266 17.32 -1.98 15.96
N ASP A 267 17.28 -1.65 17.22
CA ASP A 267 16.84 -2.49 18.32
C ASP A 267 15.50 -2.00 18.92
N SER A 268 14.97 -2.72 19.90
CA SER A 268 13.71 -2.40 20.57
C SER A 268 13.77 -1.04 21.29
N ALA A 269 14.89 -0.72 21.92
CA ALA A 269 15.07 0.54 22.64
C ALA A 269 15.06 1.74 21.68
N GLU A 270 15.76 1.65 20.54
CA GLU A 270 15.74 2.68 19.52
C GLU A 270 14.34 2.84 18.91
N PHE A 271 13.65 1.72 18.63
CA PHE A 271 12.27 1.74 18.13
C PHE A 271 11.34 2.48 19.10
N ALA A 272 11.39 2.14 20.40
CA ALA A 272 10.59 2.81 21.44
C ALA A 272 10.89 4.30 21.52
N ARG A 273 12.16 4.69 21.45
CA ARG A 273 12.60 6.10 21.47
C ARG A 273 12.04 6.88 20.26
N ILE A 274 12.08 6.30 19.07
CA ILE A 274 11.53 6.91 17.85
C ILE A 274 10.01 7.10 17.98
N LEU A 275 9.28 6.11 18.46
CA LEU A 275 7.83 6.22 18.68
C LEU A 275 7.50 7.29 19.72
N ALA A 276 8.24 7.35 20.83
CA ALA A 276 8.04 8.35 21.86
C ALA A 276 8.25 9.78 21.32
N LEU A 277 9.32 10.00 20.53
CA LEU A 277 9.57 11.27 19.87
C LEU A 277 8.45 11.65 18.91
N ALA A 278 7.99 10.72 18.05
CA ALA A 278 6.92 10.95 17.09
C ALA A 278 5.60 11.32 17.80
N ARG A 279 5.23 10.59 18.86
CA ARG A 279 4.01 10.88 19.65
C ARG A 279 4.08 12.20 20.41
N ALA A 280 5.26 12.59 20.87
CA ALA A 280 5.45 13.88 21.54
C ALA A 280 5.29 15.08 20.58
N ARG A 281 5.55 14.90 19.28
CA ARG A 281 5.53 15.96 18.28
C ARG A 281 4.25 16.00 17.46
N VAL A 282 3.65 14.85 17.19
CA VAL A 282 2.42 14.73 16.39
C VAL A 282 1.26 14.40 17.33
N PRO A 283 0.40 15.37 17.68
CA PRO A 283 -0.74 15.12 18.55
C PRO A 283 -1.67 14.05 17.96
N SER A 284 -2.20 13.18 18.80
CA SER A 284 -3.12 12.09 18.40
C SER A 284 -2.53 11.12 17.38
N LEU A 285 -1.20 10.99 17.30
CA LEU A 285 -0.54 10.06 16.40
C LEU A 285 -0.96 8.62 16.68
N VAL A 286 -1.51 7.99 15.67
CA VAL A 286 -1.83 6.57 15.65
C VAL A 286 -0.78 5.80 14.88
N VAL A 287 -0.28 4.72 15.46
CA VAL A 287 0.77 3.90 14.83
C VAL A 287 0.26 2.48 14.61
N THR A 288 0.48 1.99 13.40
CA THR A 288 0.29 0.57 13.02
C THR A 288 1.63 -0.05 12.65
N THR A 289 1.73 -1.37 12.74
CA THR A 289 3.00 -2.06 12.54
C THR A 289 2.83 -3.39 11.80
N ASP A 290 3.95 -3.90 11.25
CA ASP A 290 4.09 -5.27 10.75
C ASP A 290 4.90 -6.10 11.74
N ILE A 291 4.50 -7.36 11.98
CA ILE A 291 5.25 -8.34 12.78
C ILE A 291 5.27 -9.69 12.05
N ILE A 292 6.46 -10.31 12.05
CA ILE A 292 6.69 -11.64 11.47
C ILE A 292 6.79 -12.67 12.60
N ALA A 293 5.89 -13.64 12.62
CA ALA A 293 5.88 -14.75 13.56
C ALA A 293 6.66 -15.96 13.03
N GLY A 294 7.54 -16.50 13.84
CA GLY A 294 8.28 -17.74 13.57
C GLY A 294 9.39 -17.55 12.54
N PHE A 295 10.16 -16.48 12.68
CA PHE A 295 11.41 -16.28 11.97
C PHE A 295 12.40 -17.41 12.31
N PRO A 296 13.27 -17.89 11.39
CA PRO A 296 14.27 -18.92 11.68
C PRO A 296 15.11 -18.59 12.93
N GLY A 297 15.24 -19.55 13.84
CA GLY A 297 15.93 -19.38 15.11
C GLY A 297 15.16 -18.65 16.21
N GLU A 298 13.93 -18.18 15.97
CA GLU A 298 13.08 -17.61 17.00
C GLU A 298 12.67 -18.66 18.03
N THR A 299 13.14 -18.53 19.26
CA THR A 299 12.75 -19.41 20.39
C THR A 299 11.42 -18.97 20.99
N ASP A 300 10.87 -19.78 21.92
CA ASP A 300 9.66 -19.36 22.65
C ASP A 300 9.94 -18.12 23.54
N ALA A 301 11.12 -18.02 24.13
CA ALA A 301 11.53 -16.84 24.91
C ALA A 301 11.59 -15.58 24.05
N ASP A 302 12.17 -15.65 22.85
CA ASP A 302 12.21 -14.51 21.92
C ASP A 302 10.81 -14.07 21.50
N PHE A 303 9.93 -15.04 21.29
CA PHE A 303 8.54 -14.75 20.93
C PHE A 303 7.79 -14.07 22.09
N GLU A 304 7.98 -14.55 23.35
CA GLU A 304 7.39 -13.90 24.53
C GLU A 304 7.91 -12.47 24.70
N GLU A 305 9.21 -12.22 24.51
CA GLU A 305 9.79 -10.89 24.50
C GLU A 305 9.16 -10.01 23.41
N SER A 306 9.04 -10.55 22.19
CA SER A 306 8.49 -9.83 21.04
C SER A 306 7.03 -9.42 21.23
N ILE A 307 6.18 -10.32 21.77
CA ILE A 307 4.76 -10.01 21.99
C ILE A 307 4.56 -9.03 23.16
N ALA A 308 5.38 -9.13 24.21
CA ALA A 308 5.36 -8.20 25.33
C ALA A 308 5.74 -6.78 24.87
N PHE A 309 6.86 -6.63 24.16
CA PHE A 309 7.26 -5.35 23.61
C PHE A 309 6.23 -4.75 22.65
N ALA A 310 5.64 -5.57 21.78
CA ALA A 310 4.59 -5.10 20.88
C ALA A 310 3.36 -4.59 21.63
N ALA A 311 2.99 -5.21 22.76
CA ALA A 311 1.91 -4.74 23.63
C ALA A 311 2.24 -3.40 24.29
N GLU A 312 3.48 -3.22 24.77
CA GLU A 312 3.96 -1.97 25.40
C GLU A 312 4.00 -0.80 24.41
N CYS A 313 4.31 -1.06 23.14
CA CYS A 313 4.36 -0.03 22.10
C CYS A 313 3.02 0.68 21.84
N GLY A 314 1.89 0.13 22.26
CA GLY A 314 0.58 0.77 22.12
C GLY A 314 0.20 1.02 20.65
N PHE A 315 0.38 0.02 19.80
CA PHE A 315 -0.07 0.07 18.40
C PHE A 315 -1.60 0.02 18.33
N ALA A 316 -2.19 0.73 17.37
CA ALA A 316 -3.61 0.63 17.10
C ALA A 316 -3.96 -0.66 16.34
N LYS A 317 -3.01 -1.20 15.57
CA LYS A 317 -3.19 -2.44 14.83
C LYS A 317 -1.84 -3.06 14.48
N LEU A 318 -1.79 -4.40 14.50
CA LEU A 318 -0.65 -5.18 14.04
C LEU A 318 -1.04 -5.94 12.77
N HIS A 319 -0.25 -5.84 11.72
CA HIS A 319 -0.33 -6.72 10.57
C HIS A 319 0.59 -7.91 10.81
N VAL A 320 0.01 -9.07 11.02
CA VAL A 320 0.73 -10.27 11.44
C VAL A 320 1.01 -11.16 10.23
N PHE A 321 2.28 -11.41 9.98
CA PHE A 321 2.77 -12.31 8.94
C PHE A 321 3.39 -13.56 9.56
N ARG A 322 3.06 -14.73 9.04
CA ARG A 322 3.87 -15.92 9.29
C ARG A 322 5.12 -15.84 8.44
N TYR A 323 6.27 -16.12 9.01
CA TYR A 323 7.49 -16.22 8.21
C TYR A 323 7.26 -17.17 7.02
N SER A 324 7.68 -16.69 5.84
CA SER A 324 7.56 -17.41 4.58
C SER A 324 8.92 -17.43 3.89
N ALA A 325 9.55 -18.60 3.84
CA ALA A 325 10.84 -18.75 3.16
C ALA A 325 10.74 -18.35 1.69
N ARG A 326 11.65 -17.50 1.26
CA ARG A 326 11.78 -17.04 -0.13
C ARG A 326 13.09 -17.56 -0.70
N THR A 327 13.02 -18.31 -1.78
CA THR A 327 14.21 -18.82 -2.46
C THR A 327 15.17 -17.69 -2.78
N GLY A 328 16.45 -17.88 -2.50
CA GLY A 328 17.49 -16.87 -2.67
C GLY A 328 17.74 -15.98 -1.45
N THR A 329 16.82 -15.90 -0.50
CA THR A 329 17.02 -15.11 0.72
C THR A 329 17.89 -15.82 1.75
N ARG A 330 18.67 -15.07 2.55
CA ARG A 330 19.53 -15.62 3.60
C ARG A 330 18.74 -16.39 4.65
N ALA A 331 17.57 -15.88 5.05
CA ALA A 331 16.72 -16.54 6.04
C ALA A 331 16.15 -17.88 5.55
N ALA A 332 15.95 -18.06 4.25
CA ALA A 332 15.51 -19.34 3.70
C ALA A 332 16.59 -20.43 3.81
N ALA A 333 17.88 -20.05 3.87
CA ALA A 333 19.02 -20.95 4.01
C ALA A 333 19.40 -21.26 5.47
N MET A 334 18.77 -20.62 6.45
CA MET A 334 19.00 -20.92 7.87
C MET A 334 18.47 -22.31 8.23
N SER A 335 19.21 -23.04 9.06
CA SER A 335 18.92 -24.45 9.41
C SER A 335 17.77 -24.59 10.43
N ASP A 336 17.61 -23.61 11.31
CA ASP A 336 16.71 -23.63 12.47
C ASP A 336 15.32 -23.04 12.13
N GLN A 337 14.72 -23.57 11.06
CA GLN A 337 13.38 -23.18 10.61
C GLN A 337 12.32 -23.54 11.66
N VAL A 338 11.52 -22.55 12.07
CA VAL A 338 10.41 -22.78 12.98
C VAL A 338 9.32 -23.60 12.29
N PRO A 339 8.80 -24.68 12.91
CA PRO A 339 7.76 -25.53 12.31
C PRO A 339 6.49 -24.75 11.93
N PRO A 340 5.81 -25.10 10.83
CA PRO A 340 4.60 -24.40 10.37
C PRO A 340 3.49 -24.29 11.44
N ARG A 341 3.32 -25.33 12.28
CA ARG A 341 2.37 -25.34 13.39
C ARG A 341 2.70 -24.24 14.40
N VAL A 342 3.95 -24.15 14.83
CA VAL A 342 4.41 -23.15 15.80
C VAL A 342 4.27 -21.72 15.23
N ARG A 343 4.64 -21.53 13.97
CA ARG A 343 4.39 -20.24 13.25
C ARG A 343 2.91 -19.86 13.27
N GLY A 344 2.03 -20.86 13.07
CA GLY A 344 0.58 -20.66 13.11
C GLY A 344 0.08 -20.25 14.51
N GLU A 345 0.54 -20.92 15.54
CA GLU A 345 0.19 -20.65 16.95
C GLU A 345 0.66 -19.25 17.38
N ARG A 346 1.93 -18.91 17.11
CA ARG A 346 2.48 -17.58 17.40
C ARG A 346 1.73 -16.47 16.64
N ALA A 347 1.45 -16.68 15.37
CA ALA A 347 0.65 -15.71 14.57
C ALA A 347 -0.79 -15.60 15.11
N GLY A 348 -1.37 -16.63 15.66
CA GLY A 348 -2.67 -16.60 16.36
C GLY A 348 -2.64 -15.63 17.53
N ARG A 349 -1.68 -15.80 18.44
CA ARG A 349 -1.50 -14.94 19.63
C ARG A 349 -1.26 -13.47 19.27
N LEU A 350 -0.47 -13.19 18.23
CA LEU A 350 -0.25 -11.83 17.75
C LEU A 350 -1.52 -11.22 17.14
N ARG A 351 -2.36 -12.01 16.45
CA ARG A 351 -3.66 -11.51 15.96
C ARG A 351 -4.60 -11.18 17.10
N GLU A 352 -4.66 -12.01 18.15
CA GLU A 352 -5.44 -11.70 19.35
C GLU A 352 -4.97 -10.39 20.02
N LEU A 353 -3.64 -10.14 20.06
CA LEU A 353 -3.11 -8.86 20.51
C LEU A 353 -3.58 -7.72 19.61
N SER A 354 -3.50 -7.90 18.28
CA SER A 354 -3.96 -6.90 17.29
C SER A 354 -5.45 -6.60 17.46
N ASP A 355 -6.31 -7.61 17.63
CA ASP A 355 -7.76 -7.45 17.78
C ASP A 355 -8.09 -6.66 19.06
N ARG A 356 -7.36 -6.95 20.16
CA ARG A 356 -7.51 -6.17 21.41
C ARG A 356 -7.06 -4.72 21.24
N ALA A 357 -5.94 -4.50 20.55
CA ALA A 357 -5.41 -3.15 20.29
C ALA A 357 -6.38 -2.34 19.40
N GLU A 358 -6.90 -2.93 18.32
CA GLU A 358 -7.86 -2.29 17.42
C GLU A 358 -9.15 -1.90 18.18
N ARG A 359 -9.67 -2.82 19.00
CA ARG A 359 -10.82 -2.57 19.84
C ARG A 359 -10.59 -1.46 20.86
N ALA A 360 -9.43 -1.45 21.53
CA ALA A 360 -9.07 -0.40 22.48
C ALA A 360 -8.97 0.97 21.79
N HIS A 361 -8.39 1.01 20.59
CA HIS A 361 -8.32 2.23 19.78
C HIS A 361 -9.71 2.71 19.36
N GLU A 362 -10.59 1.84 18.87
CA GLU A 362 -11.97 2.18 18.54
C GLU A 362 -12.72 2.78 19.74
N LEU A 363 -12.62 2.15 20.90
CA LEU A 363 -13.28 2.64 22.13
C LEU A 363 -12.74 4.01 22.57
N ALA A 364 -11.44 4.24 22.43
CA ALA A 364 -10.81 5.53 22.77
C ALA A 364 -11.27 6.67 21.85
N ARG A 365 -11.84 6.36 20.69
CA ARG A 365 -12.38 7.34 19.74
C ARG A 365 -13.84 7.71 20.02
N HIS A 366 -14.51 7.05 20.95
CA HIS A 366 -15.87 7.41 21.35
C HIS A 366 -15.95 8.87 21.83
N GLY A 367 -16.94 9.61 21.36
CA GLY A 367 -17.15 11.02 21.70
C GLY A 367 -16.17 12.01 21.05
N THR A 368 -15.28 11.54 20.14
CA THR A 368 -14.31 12.42 19.50
C THR A 368 -14.73 12.81 18.09
N ARG A 369 -14.17 13.91 17.58
CA ARG A 369 -14.34 14.33 16.19
C ARG A 369 -13.32 13.66 15.28
N ALA A 370 -13.71 13.45 14.02
CA ALA A 370 -12.87 12.90 12.97
C ALA A 370 -13.21 13.51 11.61
N ALA A 371 -12.27 13.43 10.68
CA ALA A 371 -12.50 13.73 9.27
C ALA A 371 -12.69 12.41 8.50
N LEU A 372 -13.92 12.10 8.11
CA LEU A 372 -14.28 10.86 7.41
C LEU A 372 -14.15 11.06 5.89
N LEU A 373 -13.28 10.29 5.24
CA LEU A 373 -13.31 10.13 3.79
C LEU A 373 -14.38 9.10 3.44
N VAL A 374 -15.45 9.53 2.81
CA VAL A 374 -16.53 8.65 2.34
C VAL A 374 -16.00 7.81 1.16
N GLU A 375 -15.98 6.50 1.30
CA GLU A 375 -15.46 5.57 0.28
C GLU A 375 -16.58 4.95 -0.55
N GLU A 376 -17.72 4.74 0.06
CA GLU A 376 -18.86 4.06 -0.55
C GLU A 376 -20.17 4.59 0.06
N VAL A 377 -21.18 4.69 -0.78
CA VAL A 377 -22.55 5.00 -0.34
C VAL A 377 -23.48 3.91 -0.88
N ARG A 378 -24.14 3.17 0.01
CA ARG A 378 -25.13 2.13 -0.33
C ARG A 378 -26.38 2.30 0.50
N ASN A 379 -27.54 2.39 -0.15
CA ASN A 379 -28.84 2.50 0.50
C ASN A 379 -28.90 3.62 1.57
N GLY A 380 -28.25 4.76 1.30
CA GLY A 380 -28.19 5.90 2.22
C GLY A 380 -27.15 5.77 3.34
N VAL A 381 -26.50 4.61 3.51
CA VAL A 381 -25.44 4.41 4.49
C VAL A 381 -24.07 4.64 3.83
N CYS A 382 -23.30 5.55 4.41
CA CYS A 382 -21.92 5.79 4.01
C CYS A 382 -20.98 4.83 4.74
N ARG A 383 -19.94 4.38 4.05
CA ARG A 383 -18.79 3.71 4.64
C ARG A 383 -17.54 4.51 4.27
N GLY A 384 -16.68 4.75 5.24
CA GLY A 384 -15.48 5.54 5.01
C GLY A 384 -14.36 5.23 5.99
N THR A 385 -13.26 5.98 5.84
CA THR A 385 -12.06 5.85 6.66
C THR A 385 -11.68 7.22 7.24
N THR A 386 -11.44 7.27 8.55
CA THR A 386 -11.00 8.46 9.28
C THR A 386 -9.53 8.79 9.00
N GLU A 387 -9.07 9.94 9.47
CA GLU A 387 -7.65 10.35 9.36
C GLU A 387 -6.71 9.39 10.08
N ASP A 388 -7.12 8.77 11.18
CA ASP A 388 -6.37 7.77 11.96
C ASP A 388 -6.60 6.32 11.50
N HIS A 389 -7.19 6.14 10.32
CA HIS A 389 -7.36 4.88 9.60
C HIS A 389 -8.44 3.93 10.16
N LEU A 390 -9.37 4.41 10.98
CA LEU A 390 -10.54 3.65 11.38
C LEU A 390 -11.56 3.58 10.24
N ARG A 391 -12.13 2.39 10.04
CA ARG A 391 -13.25 2.18 9.12
C ARG A 391 -14.55 2.27 9.89
N VAL A 392 -15.41 3.19 9.48
CA VAL A 392 -16.68 3.42 10.17
C VAL A 392 -17.83 3.50 9.16
N PHE A 393 -19.03 3.17 9.66
CA PHE A 393 -20.27 3.44 8.96
C PHE A 393 -20.85 4.77 9.46
N ALA A 394 -21.48 5.52 8.56
CA ALA A 394 -22.05 6.80 8.86
C ALA A 394 -23.42 6.96 8.15
N ASP A 395 -24.34 7.63 8.82
CA ASP A 395 -25.55 8.17 8.19
C ASP A 395 -25.30 9.64 7.87
N LEU A 396 -25.03 9.90 6.58
CA LEU A 396 -24.63 11.23 6.06
C LEU A 396 -25.46 11.54 4.81
N PRO A 397 -26.70 12.01 4.98
CA PRO A 397 -27.57 12.36 3.86
C PRO A 397 -26.91 13.37 2.92
N GLY A 398 -26.90 13.08 1.62
CA GLY A 398 -26.32 13.96 0.60
C GLY A 398 -24.80 13.86 0.42
N ALA A 399 -24.11 13.01 1.19
CA ALA A 399 -22.67 12.76 0.97
C ALA A 399 -22.43 11.81 -0.20
N PHE A 400 -21.34 12.02 -0.91
CA PHE A 400 -20.89 11.22 -2.06
C PHE A 400 -19.53 10.57 -1.79
N ALA A 401 -19.24 9.49 -2.51
CA ALA A 401 -17.91 8.89 -2.48
C ALA A 401 -16.85 9.91 -2.94
N GLY A 402 -15.80 10.10 -2.14
CA GLY A 402 -14.76 11.12 -2.31
C GLY A 402 -14.90 12.33 -1.40
N ASP A 403 -16.03 12.50 -0.73
CA ASP A 403 -16.20 13.59 0.22
C ASP A 403 -15.35 13.36 1.48
N LEU A 404 -14.77 14.43 1.99
CA LEU A 404 -14.11 14.48 3.29
C LEU A 404 -15.01 15.28 4.24
N VAL A 405 -15.68 14.57 5.14
CA VAL A 405 -16.77 15.12 5.99
C VAL A 405 -16.35 15.13 7.46
N PRO A 406 -16.53 16.24 8.20
CA PRO A 406 -16.33 16.25 9.64
C PRO A 406 -17.46 15.46 10.32
N VAL A 407 -17.08 14.51 11.19
CA VAL A 407 -18.01 13.63 11.89
C VAL A 407 -17.67 13.54 13.38
N GLU A 408 -18.65 13.16 14.18
CA GLU A 408 -18.46 12.71 15.56
C GLU A 408 -18.58 11.19 15.61
N LEU A 409 -17.63 10.55 16.29
CA LEU A 409 -17.57 9.09 16.45
C LEU A 409 -18.28 8.68 17.74
N ARG A 410 -19.27 7.79 17.66
CA ARG A 410 -20.00 7.27 18.82
C ARG A 410 -20.09 5.75 18.77
N ALA A 411 -19.83 5.10 19.89
CA ALA A 411 -20.11 3.66 20.01
C ALA A 411 -21.60 3.44 20.14
N THR A 412 -22.14 2.44 19.44
CA THR A 412 -23.51 1.95 19.63
C THR A 412 -23.60 1.10 20.91
N ASP A 413 -24.80 0.74 21.32
CA ASP A 413 -25.03 -0.17 22.46
C ASP A 413 -24.37 -1.54 22.25
N GLU A 414 -24.20 -1.97 20.99
CA GLU A 414 -23.48 -3.17 20.62
C GLU A 414 -21.93 -2.98 20.60
N GLY A 415 -21.47 -1.79 20.94
CA GLY A 415 -20.05 -1.43 20.99
C GLY A 415 -19.39 -1.26 19.61
N VAL A 416 -20.16 -1.06 18.54
CA VAL A 416 -19.65 -0.76 17.20
C VAL A 416 -19.48 0.75 17.05
N LEU A 417 -18.33 1.21 16.59
CA LEU A 417 -18.10 2.63 16.35
C LEU A 417 -18.81 3.08 15.06
N ARG A 418 -19.60 4.14 15.15
CA ARG A 418 -20.28 4.77 14.02
C ARG A 418 -19.97 6.26 13.98
N ALA A 419 -20.06 6.84 12.80
CA ALA A 419 -19.86 8.26 12.58
C ALA A 419 -21.21 8.97 12.36
N TYR A 420 -21.35 10.14 12.94
CA TYR A 420 -22.54 10.99 12.85
C TYR A 420 -22.13 12.38 12.36
N HIS A 421 -23.02 13.03 11.62
CA HIS A 421 -22.79 14.40 11.18
C HIS A 421 -22.58 15.32 12.39
N VAL A 422 -21.53 16.14 12.37
CA VAL A 422 -21.37 17.18 13.38
C VAL A 422 -22.49 18.21 13.14
N GLN A 423 -23.49 18.25 14.00
CA GLN A 423 -24.44 19.34 14.00
C GLN A 423 -23.66 20.60 14.39
N GLU A 424 -23.60 21.58 13.49
CA GLU A 424 -23.22 22.93 13.88
C GLU A 424 -24.21 23.42 14.92
N VAL A 425 -23.76 23.52 16.16
CA VAL A 425 -24.54 24.22 17.19
C VAL A 425 -24.58 25.66 16.68
N ALA A 426 -25.73 26.04 16.15
CA ALA A 426 -25.99 27.45 15.81
C ALA A 426 -25.70 28.26 17.10
N LYS A 427 -24.69 29.13 17.02
CA LYS A 427 -24.36 30.10 18.07
C LYS A 427 -25.34 31.26 18.01
#